data_e395c8604b980a4de608a45e94d28c0d
#
_entry.id   e395c8604b980a4de608a45e94d28c0d
#
_cell.length_a   1.000
_cell.length_b   1.000
_cell.length_c   1.000
_cell.angle_alpha   90.00
_cell.angle_beta   90.00
_cell.angle_gamma   90.00
#
_symmetry.space_group_name_H-M   'P 1'
#
loop_
_entity.id
_entity.type
_entity.pdbx_description
1 polymer ?
#
loop_
_entity_poly.entity_id
_entity_poly.type
_entity_poly.pdbx_seq_one_letter_code
_entity_poly.pdbx_strand_id
1 'polypeptide(L)'
;LAPWECVEMAQQVLKPGGVFAAYVATTTQLSKLAEALKIDERFTEPESFEGLIRGWHHEGLAVRPQHKMNAHTGFIIFARKVAEGTTALKRRRRPSKGAYGATDDE
;
A
#
# COMPACT_ATOMS: atom_id res chain seq x y z
N LEU A 1 4.93 -6.85 -15.24
CA LEU A 1 4.42 -5.49 -15.35
C LEU A 1 4.38 -4.85 -13.97
N ALA A 2 5.01 -3.71 -13.84
CA ALA A 2 5.09 -3.04 -12.55
C ALA A 2 3.80 -2.28 -12.27
N PRO A 3 3.20 -2.48 -11.08
CA PRO A 3 1.90 -1.85 -10.80
C PRO A 3 1.94 -0.32 -10.84
N TRP A 4 3.08 0.28 -10.49
CA TRP A 4 3.15 1.74 -10.50
C TRP A 4 3.10 2.31 -11.93
N GLU A 5 3.33 1.48 -12.91
CA GLU A 5 3.19 1.88 -14.30
C GLU A 5 1.76 1.82 -14.80
N CYS A 6 0.87 1.24 -14.00
CA CYS A 6 -0.52 1.07 -14.38
C CYS A 6 -1.43 2.15 -13.82
N VAL A 7 -0.90 3.06 -13.02
CA VAL A 7 -1.75 4.03 -12.32
C VAL A 7 -2.48 4.94 -13.31
N GLU A 8 -1.81 5.40 -14.35
CA GLU A 8 -2.44 6.26 -15.33
C GLU A 8 -3.55 5.55 -16.08
N MET A 9 -3.30 4.31 -16.49
CA MET A 9 -4.32 3.55 -17.20
C MET A 9 -5.50 3.25 -16.28
N ALA A 10 -5.21 2.90 -15.03
CA ALA A 10 -6.28 2.62 -14.08
C ALA A 10 -7.18 3.83 -13.88
N GLN A 11 -6.57 5.01 -13.81
CA GLN A 11 -7.34 6.23 -13.67
C GLN A 11 -8.29 6.42 -14.85
N GLN A 12 -7.85 6.05 -16.04
CA GLN A 12 -8.67 6.24 -17.23
C GLN A 12 -9.83 5.27 -17.33
N VAL A 13 -9.67 4.06 -16.81
CA VAL A 13 -10.72 3.04 -16.97
C VAL A 13 -11.64 2.91 -15.77
N LEU A 14 -11.19 3.36 -14.59
CA LEU A 14 -12.03 3.24 -13.40
C LEU A 14 -13.07 4.34 -13.38
N LYS A 15 -14.28 4.00 -12.93
CA LYS A 15 -15.27 5.01 -12.66
C LYS A 15 -15.05 5.57 -11.27
N PRO A 16 -15.61 6.74 -10.98
CA PRO A 16 -15.47 7.31 -9.63
C PRO A 16 -15.91 6.32 -8.57
N GLY A 17 -15.13 6.24 -7.50
CA GLY A 17 -15.37 5.26 -6.46
C GLY A 17 -14.75 3.90 -6.74
N GLY A 18 -14.26 3.68 -7.95
CA GLY A 18 -13.60 2.42 -8.28
C GLY A 18 -12.30 2.23 -7.51
N VAL A 19 -11.95 0.98 -7.29
CA VAL A 19 -10.80 0.64 -6.46
C VAL A 19 -9.65 0.18 -7.34
N PHE A 20 -8.48 0.76 -7.10
CA PHE A 20 -7.22 0.23 -7.62
C PHE A 20 -6.59 -0.55 -6.48
N ALA A 21 -6.28 -1.81 -6.69
CA ALA A 21 -5.66 -2.63 -5.68
C ALA A 21 -4.52 -3.42 -6.30
N ALA A 22 -3.47 -3.63 -5.54
CA ALA A 22 -2.31 -4.37 -6.02
C ALA A 22 -1.67 -5.16 -4.89
N TYR A 23 -0.99 -6.22 -5.26
CA TYR A 23 -0.21 -7.02 -4.33
C TYR A 23 1.25 -6.88 -4.73
N VAL A 24 2.09 -6.50 -3.78
CA VAL A 24 3.52 -6.35 -4.02
C VAL A 24 4.29 -7.08 -2.94
N ALA A 25 5.48 -7.54 -3.28
CA ALA A 25 6.22 -8.45 -2.40
C ALA A 25 7.21 -7.75 -1.48
N THR A 26 7.70 -6.57 -1.84
CA THR A 26 8.76 -5.92 -1.07
C THR A 26 8.34 -4.52 -0.65
N THR A 27 9.03 -4.02 0.38
CA THR A 27 8.77 -2.66 0.84
C THR A 27 9.17 -1.63 -0.20
N THR A 28 10.19 -1.92 -1.00
CA THR A 28 10.58 -1.02 -2.07
C THR A 28 9.48 -0.89 -3.11
N GLN A 29 8.89 -2.02 -3.51
CA GLN A 29 7.77 -1.99 -4.45
C GLN A 29 6.57 -1.29 -3.85
N LEU A 30 6.30 -1.53 -2.58
CA LEU A 30 5.18 -0.88 -1.90
C LEU A 30 5.39 0.63 -1.89
N SER A 31 6.60 1.08 -1.60
CA SER A 31 6.90 2.50 -1.55
C SER A 31 6.72 3.15 -2.92
N LYS A 32 7.19 2.49 -3.97
CA LYS A 32 7.05 3.03 -5.32
C LYS A 32 5.59 3.18 -5.72
N LEU A 33 4.79 2.18 -5.42
CA LEU A 33 3.38 2.24 -5.79
C LEU A 33 2.65 3.27 -4.94
N ALA A 34 2.94 3.32 -3.65
CA ALA A 34 2.30 4.29 -2.77
C ALA A 34 2.62 5.72 -3.23
N GLU A 35 3.87 5.98 -3.61
CA GLU A 35 4.24 7.31 -4.09
C GLU A 35 3.52 7.65 -5.40
N ALA A 36 3.42 6.69 -6.31
CA ALA A 36 2.71 6.94 -7.56
C ALA A 36 1.26 7.30 -7.31
N LEU A 37 0.61 6.61 -6.37
CA LEU A 37 -0.78 6.91 -6.03
C LEU A 37 -0.92 8.22 -5.29
N LYS A 38 0.06 8.57 -4.44
CA LYS A 38 -0.01 9.83 -3.69
C LYS A 38 0.17 11.03 -4.60
N ILE A 39 1.00 10.91 -5.60
CA ILE A 39 1.24 12.00 -6.53
C ILE A 39 0.02 12.25 -7.40
N ASP A 40 -0.71 11.19 -7.73
CA ASP A 40 -1.86 11.31 -8.60
C ASP A 40 -3.05 11.82 -7.80
N GLU A 41 -3.50 13.02 -8.12
CA GLU A 41 -4.57 13.67 -7.36
C GLU A 41 -5.94 13.08 -7.65
N ARG A 42 -6.02 12.12 -8.55
CA ARG A 42 -7.29 11.47 -8.89
C ARG A 42 -7.55 10.23 -8.04
N PHE A 43 -6.64 9.90 -7.15
CA PHE A 43 -6.81 8.78 -6.23
C PHE A 43 -6.79 9.25 -4.79
N THR A 44 -7.54 8.56 -3.94
CA THR A 44 -7.49 8.85 -2.51
C THR A 44 -6.13 8.44 -1.95
N GLU A 45 -5.88 8.82 -0.72
CA GLU A 45 -4.65 8.42 -0.03
C GLU A 45 -4.59 6.90 0.00
N PRO A 46 -3.49 6.29 -0.47
CA PRO A 46 -3.41 4.83 -0.49
C PRO A 46 -3.29 4.24 0.91
N GLU A 47 -3.89 3.09 1.08
CA GLU A 47 -3.78 2.32 2.31
C GLU A 47 -3.17 0.98 1.99
N SER A 48 -2.33 0.49 2.90
CA SER A 48 -1.67 -0.79 2.66
C SER A 48 -1.64 -1.62 3.95
N PHE A 49 -1.61 -2.92 3.78
CA PHE A 49 -1.55 -3.82 4.93
C PHE A 49 -0.96 -5.16 4.50
N GLU A 50 -0.54 -5.93 5.47
CA GLU A 50 -0.12 -7.30 5.23
C GLU A 50 -0.81 -8.20 6.24
N GLY A 51 -0.94 -9.49 5.90
CA GLY A 51 -1.54 -10.47 6.78
C GLY A 51 -0.50 -11.44 7.29
N LEU A 52 -0.66 -11.87 8.51
CA LEU A 52 0.24 -12.83 9.14
C LEU A 52 -0.62 -13.92 9.78
N ILE A 53 -0.20 -15.17 9.59
CA ILE A 53 -0.91 -16.30 10.17
C ILE A 53 0.09 -17.10 10.99
N ARG A 54 -0.27 -17.35 12.24
CA ARG A 54 0.55 -18.19 13.11
C ARG A 54 -0.22 -19.47 13.40
N GLY A 55 0.37 -20.60 13.02
CA GLY A 55 -0.21 -21.89 13.34
C GLY A 55 0.16 -22.31 14.75
N TRP A 56 -0.66 -23.14 15.33
CA TRP A 56 -0.44 -23.65 16.68
C TRP A 56 -0.43 -25.17 16.64
N HIS A 57 0.44 -25.72 17.45
CA HIS A 57 0.49 -27.16 17.69
C HIS A 57 -0.32 -27.44 18.94
N HIS A 58 -1.15 -28.47 18.86
CA HIS A 58 -1.93 -28.86 20.05
C HIS A 58 -2.00 -30.37 20.10
N GLU A 59 -1.60 -30.91 21.22
CA GLU A 59 -1.65 -32.32 21.44
C GLU A 59 -1.73 -32.52 22.94
N GLY A 60 -2.89 -32.97 23.43
CA GLY A 60 -3.12 -33.07 24.85
C GLY A 60 -2.95 -31.71 25.50
N LEU A 61 -2.07 -31.64 26.48
CA LEU A 61 -1.79 -30.38 27.18
C LEU A 61 -0.67 -29.58 26.53
N ALA A 62 -0.04 -30.10 25.50
CA ALA A 62 1.05 -29.41 24.83
C ALA A 62 0.47 -28.47 23.76
N VAL A 63 0.26 -27.22 24.12
CA VAL A 63 -0.31 -26.22 23.23
C VAL A 63 0.70 -25.09 23.10
N ARG A 64 1.19 -24.90 21.90
CA ARG A 64 2.24 -23.90 21.67
C ARG A 64 2.24 -23.46 20.21
N PRO A 65 2.82 -22.30 19.90
CA PRO A 65 2.93 -21.89 18.52
C PRO A 65 3.81 -22.84 17.74
N GLN A 66 3.51 -23.02 16.46
CA GLN A 66 4.35 -23.82 15.61
C GLN A 66 5.70 -23.13 15.43
N HIS A 67 6.75 -23.94 15.26
CA HIS A 67 8.10 -23.40 15.10
C HIS A 67 8.23 -22.56 13.85
N LYS A 68 7.58 -23.01 12.76
CA LYS A 68 7.69 -22.30 11.50
C LYS A 68 6.48 -21.40 11.30
N MET A 69 6.75 -20.19 10.82
CA MET A 69 5.71 -19.24 10.51
C MET A 69 6.15 -18.45 9.30
N ASN A 70 5.29 -18.39 8.29
CA ASN A 70 5.55 -17.52 7.16
C ASN A 70 5.10 -16.13 7.56
N ALA A 71 6.06 -15.34 8.00
CA ALA A 71 5.74 -14.05 8.59
C ALA A 71 5.40 -13.00 7.56
N HIS A 72 5.93 -13.14 6.34
CA HIS A 72 5.71 -12.13 5.32
C HIS A 72 5.65 -12.79 3.96
N THR A 73 4.58 -12.51 3.23
CA THR A 73 4.48 -12.94 1.84
C THR A 73 4.31 -11.78 0.89
N GLY A 74 3.75 -10.68 1.36
CA GLY A 74 3.56 -9.50 0.52
C GLY A 74 2.62 -8.52 1.16
N PHE A 75 2.36 -7.44 0.44
CA PHE A 75 1.50 -6.37 0.90
C PHE A 75 0.35 -6.16 -0.07
N ILE A 76 -0.78 -5.76 0.45
CA ILE A 76 -1.90 -5.31 -0.38
C ILE A 76 -1.99 -3.81 -0.19
N ILE A 77 -2.10 -3.08 -1.30
CA ILE A 77 -2.25 -1.62 -1.25
C ILE A 77 -3.43 -1.27 -2.13
N PHE A 78 -4.23 -0.32 -1.69
CA PHE A 78 -5.37 0.10 -2.48
C PHE A 78 -5.65 1.59 -2.32
N ALA A 79 -6.33 2.14 -3.31
CA ALA A 79 -6.80 3.51 -3.30
C ALA A 79 -8.06 3.56 -4.17
N ARG A 80 -8.86 4.61 -4.01
CA ARG A 80 -10.09 4.77 -4.79
C ARG A 80 -9.98 5.96 -5.69
N LYS A 81 -10.58 5.86 -6.88
CA LYS A 81 -10.64 6.98 -7.79
C LYS A 81 -11.67 7.99 -7.28
N VAL A 82 -11.29 9.26 -7.26
CA VAL A 82 -12.20 10.31 -6.83
C VAL A 82 -13.10 10.74 -7.99
N ALA A 83 -14.10 11.54 -7.68
CA ALA A 83 -15.05 11.99 -8.69
C ALA A 83 -14.33 12.86 -9.73
N GLU A 84 -14.85 12.83 -10.95
CA GLU A 84 -14.29 13.64 -12.02
C GLU A 84 -14.33 15.11 -11.64
N GLY A 85 -13.25 15.78 -11.97
CA GLY A 85 -13.18 17.21 -11.70
C GLY A 85 -12.83 17.58 -10.28
N THR A 86 -12.63 16.59 -9.40
CA THR A 86 -12.23 16.86 -8.02
C THR A 86 -10.82 16.41 -7.79
N THR A 87 -10.20 16.95 -6.75
CA THR A 87 -8.86 16.59 -6.34
C THR A 87 -8.94 15.91 -4.99
N ALA A 88 -8.30 14.77 -4.85
CA ALA A 88 -8.33 14.03 -3.60
C ALA A 88 -7.62 14.80 -2.50
N LEU A 89 -8.20 14.73 -1.30
CA LEU A 89 -7.52 15.27 -0.15
C LEU A 89 -6.38 14.35 0.23
N LYS A 90 -5.22 14.92 0.44
CA LYS A 90 -4.06 14.14 0.79
C LYS A 90 -3.57 14.52 2.16
N ARG A 91 -3.05 13.51 2.85
CA ARG A 91 -2.46 13.75 4.14
C ARG A 91 -1.21 14.60 3.96
N ARG A 92 -1.03 15.56 4.85
CA ARG A 92 0.17 16.38 4.79
C ARG A 92 1.39 15.49 5.04
N ARG A 93 2.37 15.61 4.17
CA ARG A 93 3.53 14.75 4.26
C ARG A 93 4.55 15.37 5.21
N ARG A 94 5.16 14.51 5.99
CA ARG A 94 6.22 14.93 6.90
C ARG A 94 7.37 13.93 6.73
N PRO A 95 8.36 14.27 5.91
CA PRO A 95 9.46 13.34 5.67
C PRO A 95 10.27 13.11 6.93
N SER A 96 10.82 11.93 7.03
CA SER A 96 11.74 11.67 8.12
C SER A 96 13.02 12.46 7.86
N LYS A 97 13.78 12.66 8.93
CA LYS A 97 14.99 13.44 8.85
C LYS A 97 15.92 12.88 7.81
N GLY A 98 16.30 13.71 6.86
CA GLY A 98 17.21 13.30 5.82
C GLY A 98 16.60 12.48 4.70
N ALA A 99 15.32 12.22 4.76
CA ALA A 99 14.69 11.34 3.76
C ALA A 99 14.65 11.96 2.39
N TYR A 100 14.48 13.26 2.30
CA TYR A 100 14.39 13.95 1.02
C TYR A 100 15.50 14.97 0.85
N GLY A 101 16.66 14.65 1.37
CA GLY A 101 17.77 15.57 1.25
C GLY A 101 17.65 16.70 2.23
N ALA A 102 18.25 17.80 1.88
CA ALA A 102 18.33 18.89 2.80
C ALA A 102 17.11 19.76 2.88
N THR A 103 16.21 19.60 1.99
CA THR A 103 15.14 20.48 2.02
C THR A 103 14.10 20.04 2.91
N ASP A 104 13.52 20.76 3.61
CA ASP A 104 12.53 20.32 4.35
C ASP A 104 11.68 21.39 4.67
N ASP A 105 11.42 22.11 4.03
CA ASP A 105 10.59 23.00 4.20
C ASP A 105 9.43 22.78 4.57
N GLU A 106 9.11 22.48 5.03
CA GLU A 106 8.10 22.33 5.48
C GLU A 106 7.44 22.42 5.86
#